data_8409a5eaaf8e6b7f84aa7773b0320976
#
_entry.id   8409a5eaaf8e6b7f84aa7773b0320976
#
_cell.length_a   1.000
_cell.length_b   1.000
_cell.length_c   1.000
_cell.angle_alpha   90.00
_cell.angle_beta   90.00
_cell.angle_gamma   90.00
#
_symmetry.space_group_name_H-M   'P 1'
#
loop_
_entity.id
_entity.type
_entity.pdbx_description
1 polymer ?
#
loop_
_entity_poly.entity_id
_entity_poly.type
_entity_poly.pdbx_seq_one_letter_code
_entity_poly.pdbx_strand_id
1 'polypeptide(L)'
;EQGLETFVEEKAANLSGGQRQRLALARALLHDSPVYIFDEATSNIDVESENDIMEQIHSLAATKTVILISHRLANVSKADNIYVLNDGIVAESGNHDDLLNESGLYKKMWDFQQELEAYEKIEVIHHEKE
;
A
#
# COMPACT_ATOMS: atom_id res chain seq x y z
N GLU A 1 -7.94 26.92 -5.63
CA GLU A 1 -7.41 26.30 -4.39
C GLU A 1 -8.09 26.95 -3.19
N GLN A 2 -9.26 26.39 -2.83
CA GLN A 2 -10.16 26.95 -1.82
C GLN A 2 -10.12 26.11 -0.51
N GLY A 3 -9.14 25.20 -0.37
CA GLY A 3 -9.03 24.34 0.81
C GLY A 3 -10.31 23.51 1.03
N LEU A 4 -10.88 23.55 2.23
CA LEU A 4 -12.09 22.82 2.57
C LEU A 4 -13.35 23.29 1.84
N GLU A 5 -13.33 24.48 1.24
CA GLU A 5 -14.43 25.03 0.44
C GLU A 5 -14.37 24.58 -1.03
N THR A 6 -13.38 23.76 -1.40
CA THR A 6 -13.26 23.25 -2.76
C THR A 6 -14.46 22.39 -3.11
N PHE A 7 -15.16 22.73 -4.19
CA PHE A 7 -16.27 21.92 -4.70
C PHE A 7 -15.73 20.59 -5.24
N VAL A 8 -16.30 19.49 -4.77
CA VAL A 8 -15.97 18.14 -5.22
C VAL A 8 -17.03 17.69 -6.23
N GLU A 9 -16.61 17.48 -7.46
CA GLU A 9 -17.49 17.00 -8.54
C GLU A 9 -17.96 15.55 -8.31
N GLU A 10 -18.96 15.13 -9.08
CA GLU A 10 -19.46 13.75 -9.04
C GLU A 10 -18.29 12.76 -9.27
N LYS A 11 -18.20 11.71 -8.43
CA LYS A 11 -17.09 10.75 -8.39
C LYS A 11 -15.71 11.37 -8.18
N ALA A 12 -15.67 12.61 -7.66
CA ALA A 12 -14.43 13.36 -7.43
C ALA A 12 -13.55 13.49 -8.69
N ALA A 13 -14.18 13.74 -9.86
CA ALA A 13 -13.51 13.80 -11.16
C ALA A 13 -12.45 14.90 -11.24
N ASN A 14 -12.61 15.97 -10.47
CA ASN A 14 -11.68 17.11 -10.37
C ASN A 14 -10.51 16.87 -9.39
N LEU A 15 -10.40 15.68 -8.79
CA LEU A 15 -9.31 15.33 -7.89
C LEU A 15 -8.35 14.31 -8.54
N SER A 16 -7.05 14.40 -8.21
CA SER A 16 -6.08 13.36 -8.58
C SER A 16 -6.36 12.02 -7.87
N GLY A 17 -5.77 10.92 -8.34
CA GLY A 17 -5.88 9.61 -7.69
C GLY A 17 -5.47 9.66 -6.22
N GLY A 18 -4.28 10.21 -5.93
CA GLY A 18 -3.77 10.36 -4.57
C GLY A 18 -4.64 11.28 -3.71
N GLN A 19 -5.19 12.37 -4.26
CA GLN A 19 -6.12 13.25 -3.53
C GLN A 19 -7.41 12.52 -3.15
N ARG A 20 -7.97 11.72 -4.06
CA ARG A 20 -9.16 10.89 -3.77
C ARG A 20 -8.89 9.87 -2.66
N GLN A 21 -7.73 9.19 -2.72
CA GLN A 21 -7.34 8.20 -1.72
C GLN A 21 -7.13 8.84 -0.34
N ARG A 22 -6.43 9.98 -0.28
CA ARG A 22 -6.26 10.73 0.98
C ARG A 22 -7.60 11.20 1.56
N LEU A 23 -8.52 11.66 0.72
CA LEU A 23 -9.86 12.06 1.17
C LEU A 23 -10.67 10.87 1.68
N ALA A 24 -10.58 9.71 1.02
CA ALA A 24 -11.24 8.48 1.47
C ALA A 24 -10.66 8.00 2.80
N LEU A 25 -9.33 8.06 2.98
CA LEU A 25 -8.66 7.74 4.24
C LEU A 25 -9.10 8.69 5.36
N ALA A 26 -9.09 10.01 5.12
CA ALA A 26 -9.54 10.99 6.10
C ALA A 26 -10.99 10.73 6.55
N ARG A 27 -11.87 10.42 5.59
CA ARG A 27 -13.26 10.07 5.90
C ARG A 27 -13.38 8.78 6.73
N ALA A 28 -12.57 7.77 6.44
CA ALA A 28 -12.55 6.53 7.22
C ALA A 28 -12.08 6.80 8.66
N LEU A 29 -11.02 7.61 8.84
CA LEU A 29 -10.48 7.96 10.15
C LEU A 29 -11.47 8.71 11.03
N LEU A 30 -12.31 9.57 10.45
CA LEU A 30 -13.36 10.28 11.18
C LEU A 30 -14.42 9.36 11.81
N HIS A 31 -14.55 8.13 11.31
CA HIS A 31 -15.44 7.12 11.88
C HIS A 31 -14.91 6.50 13.18
N ASP A 32 -13.62 6.63 13.45
CA ASP A 32 -12.94 6.08 14.64
C ASP A 32 -13.29 4.61 14.93
N SER A 33 -13.25 3.78 13.91
CA SER A 33 -13.55 2.35 14.02
C SER A 33 -12.46 1.61 14.80
N PRO A 34 -12.80 0.50 15.51
CA PRO A 34 -11.78 -0.36 16.14
C PRO A 34 -10.98 -1.20 15.11
N VAL A 35 -11.57 -1.43 13.93
CA VAL A 35 -10.97 -2.22 12.85
C VAL A 35 -11.05 -1.46 11.54
N TYR A 36 -9.96 -1.41 10.80
CA TYR A 36 -9.87 -0.83 9.44
C TYR A 36 -9.43 -1.89 8.46
N ILE A 37 -10.05 -1.89 7.29
CA ILE A 37 -9.68 -2.77 6.17
C ILE A 37 -9.31 -1.87 4.99
N PHE A 38 -8.07 -1.98 4.53
CA PHE A 38 -7.55 -1.27 3.36
C PHE A 38 -7.31 -2.28 2.24
N ASP A 39 -8.15 -2.22 1.23
CA ASP A 39 -8.06 -3.08 0.05
C ASP A 39 -7.45 -2.28 -1.09
N GLU A 40 -6.19 -2.59 -1.41
CA GLU A 40 -5.40 -1.90 -2.45
C GLU A 40 -5.44 -0.36 -2.35
N ALA A 41 -5.38 0.18 -1.12
CA ALA A 41 -5.56 1.62 -0.85
C ALA A 41 -4.54 2.54 -1.56
N THR A 42 -3.46 1.98 -2.09
CA THR A 42 -2.40 2.73 -2.80
C THR A 42 -2.29 2.36 -4.28
N SER A 43 -3.26 1.64 -4.84
CA SER A 43 -3.26 1.29 -6.25
C SER A 43 -3.44 2.52 -7.16
N ASN A 44 -2.70 2.57 -8.26
CA ASN A 44 -2.81 3.62 -9.30
C ASN A 44 -2.56 5.05 -8.81
N ILE A 45 -1.71 5.24 -7.82
CA ILE A 45 -1.27 6.56 -7.36
C ILE A 45 0.26 6.67 -7.49
N ASP A 46 0.75 7.92 -7.47
CA ASP A 46 2.19 8.19 -7.49
C ASP A 46 2.88 7.75 -6.19
N VAL A 47 4.20 7.50 -6.29
CA VAL A 47 5.00 6.95 -5.17
C VAL A 47 4.99 7.86 -3.95
N GLU A 48 4.99 9.18 -4.13
CA GLU A 48 4.97 10.15 -3.03
C GLU A 48 3.64 10.05 -2.26
N SER A 49 2.52 10.07 -2.98
CA SER A 49 1.18 9.91 -2.39
C SER A 49 1.01 8.54 -1.72
N GLU A 50 1.61 7.48 -2.29
CA GLU A 50 1.59 6.15 -1.70
C GLU A 50 2.31 6.11 -0.35
N ASN A 51 3.51 6.68 -0.27
CA ASN A 51 4.29 6.73 0.96
C ASN A 51 3.54 7.47 2.07
N ASP A 52 2.94 8.62 1.76
CA ASP A 52 2.14 9.40 2.69
C ASP A 52 0.96 8.58 3.26
N ILE A 53 0.25 7.86 2.40
CA ILE A 53 -0.90 7.03 2.80
C ILE A 53 -0.42 5.86 3.66
N MET A 54 0.65 5.18 3.26
CA MET A 54 1.19 4.04 4.01
C MET A 54 1.70 4.47 5.39
N GLU A 55 2.32 5.64 5.53
CA GLU A 55 2.74 6.19 6.82
C GLU A 55 1.53 6.39 7.76
N GLN A 56 0.43 6.93 7.25
CA GLN A 56 -0.81 7.09 8.03
C GLN A 56 -1.42 5.74 8.43
N ILE A 57 -1.43 4.75 7.53
CA ILE A 57 -1.92 3.39 7.81
C ILE A 57 -1.07 2.73 8.91
N HIS A 58 0.26 2.81 8.83
CA HIS A 58 1.15 2.28 9.87
C HIS A 58 0.99 2.99 11.22
N SER A 59 0.82 4.31 11.21
CA SER A 59 0.53 5.07 12.43
C SER A 59 -0.79 4.63 13.08
N LEU A 60 -1.81 4.38 12.28
CA LEU A 60 -3.10 3.88 12.73
C LEU A 60 -2.99 2.49 13.37
N ALA A 61 -2.17 1.61 12.81
CA ALA A 61 -1.95 0.25 13.32
C ALA A 61 -1.36 0.21 14.73
N ALA A 62 -0.74 1.29 15.20
CA ALA A 62 -0.23 1.37 16.58
C ALA A 62 -1.35 1.33 17.65
N THR A 63 -2.58 1.69 17.28
CA THR A 63 -3.71 1.80 18.22
C THR A 63 -4.99 1.09 17.79
N LYS A 64 -5.05 0.64 16.55
CA LYS A 64 -6.23 0.01 15.94
C LYS A 64 -5.84 -1.30 15.28
N THR A 65 -6.82 -2.18 15.07
CA THR A 65 -6.62 -3.35 14.22
C THR A 65 -6.69 -2.92 12.76
N VAL A 66 -5.64 -3.19 12.01
CA VAL A 66 -5.56 -2.87 10.57
C VAL A 66 -5.38 -4.15 9.77
N ILE A 67 -6.23 -4.35 8.79
CA ILE A 67 -6.09 -5.39 7.75
C ILE A 67 -5.74 -4.66 6.46
N LEU A 68 -4.55 -4.95 5.92
CA LEU A 68 -4.05 -4.36 4.69
C LEU A 68 -3.94 -5.43 3.61
N ILE A 69 -4.61 -5.21 2.49
CA ILE A 69 -4.51 -6.03 1.29
C ILE A 69 -3.70 -5.25 0.26
N SER A 70 -2.60 -5.82 -0.18
CA SER A 70 -1.72 -5.19 -1.16
C SER A 70 -1.03 -6.25 -2.02
N HIS A 71 -0.86 -5.94 -3.29
CA HIS A 71 0.01 -6.70 -4.21
C HIS A 71 1.47 -6.20 -4.16
N ARG A 72 1.75 -5.07 -3.51
CA ARG A 72 3.11 -4.57 -3.26
C ARG A 72 3.60 -5.04 -1.90
N LEU A 73 4.56 -5.94 -1.90
CA LEU A 73 5.06 -6.57 -0.67
C LEU A 73 5.77 -5.57 0.25
N ALA A 74 6.38 -4.52 -0.31
CA ALA A 74 6.98 -3.44 0.47
C ALA A 74 5.98 -2.80 1.44
N ASN A 75 4.70 -2.69 1.07
CA ASN A 75 3.65 -2.10 1.88
C ASN A 75 3.29 -2.95 3.10
N VAL A 76 3.44 -4.27 3.01
CA VAL A 76 3.07 -5.21 4.08
C VAL A 76 4.28 -5.69 4.91
N SER A 77 5.49 -5.33 4.52
CA SER A 77 6.72 -5.80 5.18
C SER A 77 6.84 -5.41 6.66
N LYS A 78 6.13 -4.36 7.08
CA LYS A 78 6.10 -3.87 8.48
C LYS A 78 4.90 -4.39 9.27
N ALA A 79 4.07 -5.25 8.70
CA ALA A 79 2.92 -5.81 9.40
C ALA A 79 3.35 -6.81 10.48
N ASP A 80 2.62 -6.86 11.59
CA ASP A 80 2.87 -7.81 12.68
C ASP A 80 2.74 -9.26 12.21
N ASN A 81 1.81 -9.52 11.29
CA ASN A 81 1.62 -10.81 10.67
C ASN A 81 1.13 -10.67 9.23
N ILE A 82 1.70 -11.46 8.33
CA ILE A 82 1.37 -11.53 6.91
C ILE A 82 0.73 -12.87 6.62
N TYR A 83 -0.38 -12.88 5.90
CA TYR A 83 -1.03 -14.07 5.38
C TYR A 83 -0.86 -14.12 3.86
N VAL A 84 -0.14 -15.11 3.37
CA VAL A 84 0.06 -15.34 1.93
C VAL A 84 -1.04 -16.26 1.43
N LEU A 85 -1.85 -15.75 0.51
CA LEU A 85 -2.96 -16.50 -0.10
C LEU A 85 -2.51 -17.13 -1.42
N ASN A 86 -2.81 -18.40 -1.60
CA ASN A 86 -2.63 -19.12 -2.86
C ASN A 86 -3.80 -20.06 -3.10
N ASP A 87 -4.41 -20.01 -4.27
CA ASP A 87 -5.56 -20.83 -4.66
C ASP A 87 -6.70 -20.83 -3.62
N GLY A 88 -6.96 -19.68 -3.00
CA GLY A 88 -8.04 -19.49 -2.04
C GLY A 88 -7.77 -20.01 -0.63
N ILE A 89 -6.55 -20.46 -0.33
CA ILE A 89 -6.13 -20.90 1.01
C ILE A 89 -4.97 -20.05 1.51
N VAL A 90 -4.77 -20.03 2.83
CA VAL A 90 -3.58 -19.47 3.45
C VAL A 90 -2.43 -20.48 3.26
N ALA A 91 -1.50 -20.14 2.37
CA ALA A 91 -0.34 -20.99 2.08
C ALA A 91 0.78 -20.80 3.11
N GLU A 92 1.00 -19.55 3.55
CA GLU A 92 2.04 -19.19 4.52
C GLU A 92 1.50 -18.09 5.44
N SER A 93 2.02 -18.04 6.66
CA SER A 93 1.75 -16.93 7.58
C SER A 93 2.91 -16.70 8.54
N GLY A 94 3.24 -15.43 8.80
CA GLY A 94 4.33 -15.03 9.69
C GLY A 94 4.65 -13.56 9.53
N ASN A 95 5.67 -13.08 10.23
CA ASN A 95 6.23 -11.77 9.96
C ASN A 95 7.14 -11.80 8.72
N HIS A 96 7.56 -10.62 8.26
CA HIS A 96 8.38 -10.46 7.07
C HIS A 96 9.68 -11.29 7.12
N ASP A 97 10.42 -11.21 8.22
CA ASP A 97 11.73 -11.84 8.37
C ASP A 97 11.60 -13.37 8.41
N ASP A 98 10.62 -13.90 9.12
CA ASP A 98 10.35 -15.33 9.19
C ASP A 98 10.02 -15.89 7.81
N LEU A 99 9.11 -15.23 7.07
CA LEU A 99 8.70 -15.67 5.72
C LEU A 99 9.82 -15.58 4.70
N LEU A 100 10.74 -14.62 4.82
CA LEU A 100 11.95 -14.57 3.98
C LEU A 100 12.89 -15.75 4.26
N ASN A 101 13.01 -16.17 5.52
CA ASN A 101 13.89 -17.27 5.92
C ASN A 101 13.33 -18.65 5.52
N GLU A 102 12.02 -18.81 5.43
CA GLU A 102 11.38 -20.08 5.05
C GLU A 102 11.58 -20.46 3.57
N SER A 103 12.04 -19.52 2.74
CA SER A 103 12.25 -19.75 1.30
C SER A 103 11.01 -20.24 0.53
N GLY A 104 9.84 -19.88 0.99
CA GLY A 104 8.54 -20.28 0.47
C GLY A 104 8.03 -19.40 -0.68
N LEU A 105 6.70 -19.30 -0.79
CA LEU A 105 6.02 -18.49 -1.80
C LEU A 105 6.27 -17.00 -1.59
N TYR A 106 6.19 -16.54 -0.34
CA TYR A 106 6.46 -15.14 0.01
C TYR A 106 7.84 -14.69 -0.45
N LYS A 107 8.87 -15.47 -0.15
CA LYS A 107 10.25 -15.18 -0.55
C LYS A 107 10.39 -15.07 -2.07
N LYS A 108 9.78 -15.99 -2.83
CA LYS A 108 9.81 -15.95 -4.30
C LYS A 108 9.14 -14.70 -4.86
N MET A 109 7.99 -14.32 -4.29
CA MET A 109 7.27 -13.09 -4.68
C MET A 109 8.09 -11.85 -4.34
N TRP A 110 8.73 -11.82 -3.18
CA TRP A 110 9.60 -10.74 -2.74
C TRP A 110 10.78 -10.53 -3.68
N ASP A 111 11.52 -11.61 -3.96
CA ASP A 111 12.69 -11.55 -4.84
C ASP A 111 12.30 -11.08 -6.25
N PHE A 112 11.19 -11.59 -6.78
CA PHE A 112 10.67 -11.17 -8.07
C PHE A 112 10.30 -9.67 -8.12
N GLN A 113 9.66 -9.14 -7.08
CA GLN A 113 9.34 -7.71 -7.02
C GLN A 113 10.61 -6.85 -6.91
N GLN A 114 11.60 -7.28 -6.13
CA GLN A 114 12.88 -6.57 -6.03
C GLN A 114 13.63 -6.53 -7.37
N GLU A 115 13.61 -7.63 -8.12
CA GLU A 115 14.19 -7.67 -9.46
C GLU A 115 13.48 -6.68 -10.40
N LEU A 116 12.15 -6.64 -10.43
CA LEU A 116 11.39 -5.71 -11.26
C LEU A 116 11.70 -4.25 -10.92
N GLU A 117 11.70 -3.89 -9.64
CA GLU A 117 12.02 -2.54 -9.18
C GLU A 117 13.47 -2.13 -9.54
N ALA A 118 14.39 -3.07 -9.54
CA ALA A 118 15.77 -2.82 -9.96
C ALA A 118 15.87 -2.53 -11.48
N TYR A 119 15.11 -3.25 -12.30
CA TYR A 119 15.05 -3.01 -13.75
C TYR A 119 14.43 -1.64 -14.08
N GLU A 120 13.31 -1.28 -13.44
CA GLU A 120 12.67 0.02 -13.65
C GLU A 120 13.60 1.19 -13.32
N LYS A 121 14.36 1.09 -12.24
CA LYS A 121 15.37 2.13 -11.87
C LYS A 121 16.46 2.29 -12.91
N ILE A 122 16.88 1.21 -13.57
CA ILE A 122 17.92 1.23 -14.61
C ILE A 122 17.38 1.92 -15.88
N GLU A 123 16.13 1.64 -16.28
CA GLU A 123 15.51 2.26 -17.44
C GLU A 123 15.35 3.77 -17.28
N VAL A 124 14.91 4.23 -16.11
CA VAL A 124 14.77 5.67 -15.81
C VAL A 124 16.11 6.39 -15.93
N ILE A 125 17.20 5.80 -15.42
CA ILE A 125 18.55 6.40 -15.51
C ILE A 125 19.06 6.50 -16.95
N HIS A 126 18.63 5.60 -17.84
CA HIS A 126 19.04 5.64 -19.26
C HIS A 126 18.27 6.70 -20.04
N HIS A 127 16.99 6.96 -19.72
CA HIS A 127 16.18 7.99 -20.39
C HIS A 127 16.52 9.43 -19.95
N GLU A 128 17.09 9.63 -18.76
CA GLU A 128 17.54 10.96 -18.31
C GLU A 128 18.89 11.40 -18.92
N LYS A 129 19.57 10.53 -19.67
CA LYS A 129 20.89 10.80 -20.28
C LYS A 129 20.84 11.02 -21.79
N GLU A 130 19.66 10.97 -22.40
CA GLU A 130 19.44 11.36 -23.81
C GLU A 130 18.81 12.76 -23.89
#